data_f8e6ff5db309bfde5b47bc6c49340fb1
#
_entry.id   f8e6ff5db309bfde5b47bc6c49340fb1
#
_cell.length_a   1.000
_cell.length_b   1.000
_cell.length_c   1.000
_cell.angle_alpha   90.00
_cell.angle_beta   90.00
_cell.angle_gamma   90.00
#
_symmetry.space_group_name_H-M   'P 1'
#
loop_
_entity.id
_entity.type
_entity.pdbx_description
1 polymer ?
#
loop_
_entity_poly.entity_id
_entity_poly.type
_entity_poly.pdbx_seq_one_letter_code
_entity_poly.pdbx_strand_id
1 'polypeptide(L)'
;MKLCKCTKSLLALALALILLGSCLASLFHTSFGSVKAERISFDGGNGTLSGILYMPKDASAENPKPTIIVTHGYLNSAEMQDLNAIELSRRGFVVLALDQYDHGLRSAP
;
A
#
# COMPACT_ATOMS: atom_id res chain seq x y z
N MET A 1 -29.01 -4.45 27.77
CA MET A 1 -28.86 -5.92 27.65
C MET A 1 -27.54 -6.34 28.29
N LYS A 2 -27.56 -7.21 29.30
CA LYS A 2 -26.33 -7.74 29.91
C LYS A 2 -25.83 -8.91 29.10
N LEU A 3 -24.70 -8.78 28.43
CA LEU A 3 -24.04 -9.86 27.70
C LEU A 3 -23.59 -10.97 28.68
N CYS A 4 -23.86 -12.21 28.33
CA CYS A 4 -23.39 -13.38 29.09
C CYS A 4 -21.86 -13.40 29.15
N LYS A 5 -21.27 -13.97 30.20
CA LYS A 5 -19.81 -14.12 30.33
C LYS A 5 -19.18 -14.83 29.10
N CYS A 6 -19.86 -15.86 28.57
CA CYS A 6 -19.42 -16.56 27.37
C CYS A 6 -19.37 -15.65 26.15
N THR A 7 -20.37 -14.81 25.94
CA THR A 7 -20.42 -13.85 24.82
C THR A 7 -19.30 -12.80 24.92
N LYS A 8 -19.02 -12.34 26.12
CA LYS A 8 -17.90 -11.39 26.34
C LYS A 8 -16.53 -12.03 26.02
N SER A 9 -16.36 -13.28 26.43
CA SER A 9 -15.13 -14.02 26.14
C SER A 9 -14.94 -14.27 24.65
N LEU A 10 -16.00 -14.64 23.94
CA LEU A 10 -15.97 -14.82 22.48
C LEU A 10 -15.68 -13.52 21.74
N LEU A 11 -16.28 -12.41 22.20
CA LEU A 11 -16.02 -11.10 21.63
C LEU A 11 -14.56 -10.68 21.83
N ALA A 12 -14.01 -10.88 23.03
CA ALA A 12 -12.62 -10.59 23.32
C ALA A 12 -11.66 -11.42 22.45
N LEU A 13 -11.97 -12.73 22.27
CA LEU A 13 -11.19 -13.59 21.38
C LEU A 13 -11.25 -13.13 19.92
N ALA A 14 -12.44 -12.77 19.43
CA ALA A 14 -12.62 -12.27 18.07
C ALA A 14 -11.81 -10.98 17.84
N LEU A 15 -11.85 -10.04 18.76
CA LEU A 15 -11.05 -8.80 18.69
C LEU A 15 -9.55 -9.08 18.72
N ALA A 16 -9.10 -10.00 19.56
CA ALA A 16 -7.69 -10.40 19.63
C ALA A 16 -7.22 -11.02 18.31
N LEU A 17 -8.04 -11.89 17.69
CA LEU A 17 -7.73 -12.50 16.40
C LEU A 17 -7.69 -11.48 15.27
N ILE A 18 -8.60 -10.50 15.26
CA ILE A 18 -8.60 -9.40 14.28
C ILE A 18 -7.31 -8.56 14.40
N LEU A 19 -6.93 -8.18 15.62
CA LEU A 19 -5.71 -7.41 15.86
C LEU A 19 -4.46 -8.17 15.46
N LEU A 20 -4.37 -9.45 15.84
CA LEU A 20 -3.25 -10.31 15.46
C LEU A 20 -3.14 -10.47 13.95
N GLY A 21 -4.26 -10.75 13.28
CA GLY A 21 -4.33 -10.88 11.83
C GLY A 21 -3.94 -9.59 11.11
N SER A 22 -4.37 -8.44 11.62
CA SER A 22 -4.01 -7.13 11.06
C SER A 22 -2.51 -6.83 11.20
N CYS A 23 -1.91 -7.16 12.34
CA CYS A 23 -0.46 -7.01 12.55
C CYS A 23 0.34 -7.91 11.61
N LEU A 24 -0.04 -9.18 11.46
CA LEU A 24 0.60 -10.11 10.54
C LEU A 24 0.46 -9.64 9.09
N ALA A 25 -0.72 -9.22 8.67
CA ALA A 25 -0.96 -8.70 7.33
C ALA A 25 -0.08 -7.47 7.04
N SER A 26 0.06 -6.56 8.01
CA SER A 26 0.92 -5.39 7.88
C SER A 26 2.39 -5.76 7.69
N LEU A 27 2.90 -6.76 8.40
CA LEU A 27 4.27 -7.25 8.23
C LEU A 27 4.51 -7.81 6.82
N PHE A 28 3.57 -8.60 6.32
CA PHE A 28 3.66 -9.15 4.95
C PHE A 28 3.53 -8.05 3.91
N HIS A 29 2.65 -7.08 4.12
CA HIS A 29 2.44 -5.97 3.19
C HIS A 29 3.69 -5.12 2.97
N THR A 30 4.52 -4.95 3.99
CA THR A 30 5.80 -4.22 3.89
C THR A 30 7.00 -5.15 3.68
N SER A 31 6.77 -6.41 3.41
CA SER A 31 7.82 -7.44 3.33
C SER A 31 8.77 -7.40 4.53
N PHE A 32 8.19 -7.42 5.72
CA PHE A 32 8.91 -7.34 7.02
C PHE A 32 9.75 -6.05 7.16
N GLY A 33 9.25 -4.94 6.62
CA GLY A 33 9.93 -3.65 6.68
C GLY A 33 11.04 -3.45 5.64
N SER A 34 11.22 -4.38 4.71
CA SER A 34 12.22 -4.23 3.64
C SER A 34 11.76 -3.30 2.51
N VAL A 35 10.46 -3.02 2.43
CA VAL A 35 9.84 -2.13 1.45
C VAL A 35 9.12 -1.00 2.17
N LYS A 36 9.43 0.24 1.81
CA LYS A 36 8.70 1.42 2.25
C LYS A 36 7.67 1.79 1.18
N ALA A 37 6.40 1.86 1.58
CA ALA A 37 5.31 2.31 0.72
C ALA A 37 4.80 3.67 1.21
N GLU A 38 4.72 4.63 0.32
CA GLU A 38 4.30 5.99 0.63
C GLU A 38 3.36 6.52 -0.46
N ARG A 39 2.21 7.06 -0.05
CA ARG A 39 1.32 7.74 -0.98
C ARG A 39 1.88 9.12 -1.30
N ILE A 40 1.98 9.41 -2.58
CA ILE A 40 2.48 10.68 -3.08
C ILE A 40 1.45 11.37 -3.96
N SER A 41 1.52 12.69 -4.02
CA SER A 41 0.76 13.52 -4.94
C SER A 41 1.68 14.58 -5.53
N PHE A 42 1.52 14.86 -6.81
CA PHE A 42 2.34 15.85 -7.51
C PHE A 42 1.53 16.52 -8.61
N ASP A 43 1.98 17.71 -9.01
CA ASP A 43 1.35 18.46 -10.08
C ASP A 43 1.63 17.80 -11.44
N GLY A 44 0.58 17.45 -12.16
CA GLY A 44 0.63 16.89 -13.50
C GLY A 44 0.44 17.91 -14.62
N GLY A 45 0.42 19.19 -14.30
CA GLY A 45 0.17 20.28 -15.26
C GLY A 45 -1.31 20.50 -15.56
N ASN A 46 -2.11 19.45 -15.68
CA ASN A 46 -3.55 19.50 -15.91
C ASN A 46 -4.34 18.86 -14.74
N GLY A 47 -3.83 18.98 -13.54
CA GLY A 47 -4.45 18.43 -12.34
C GLY A 47 -3.47 17.67 -11.46
N THR A 48 -3.91 17.28 -10.28
CA THR A 48 -3.08 16.54 -9.34
C THR A 48 -3.00 15.07 -9.73
N LEU A 49 -1.80 14.57 -9.88
CA LEU A 49 -1.53 13.14 -10.01
C LEU A 49 -1.28 12.55 -8.64
N SER A 50 -1.70 11.33 -8.42
CA SER A 50 -1.44 10.58 -7.20
C SER A 50 -0.97 9.17 -7.50
N GLY A 51 -0.34 8.57 -6.53
CA GLY A 51 0.13 7.20 -6.63
C GLY A 51 0.74 6.70 -5.34
N ILE A 52 1.22 5.49 -5.37
CA ILE A 52 1.94 4.89 -4.25
C ILE A 52 3.36 4.60 -4.70
N LEU A 53 4.32 5.14 -3.99
CA LEU A 53 5.74 4.90 -4.22
C LEU A 53 6.23 3.80 -3.30
N TYR A 54 6.69 2.72 -3.90
CA TYR A 54 7.30 1.59 -3.18
C TYR A 54 8.80 1.64 -3.37
N MET A 55 9.54 1.66 -2.27
CA MET A 55 10.99 1.77 -2.30
C MET A 55 11.65 0.67 -1.49
N PRO A 56 12.73 0.04 -1.98
CA PRO A 56 13.61 -0.72 -1.13
C PRO A 56 14.14 0.16 0.00
N LYS A 57 14.33 -0.42 1.18
CA LYS A 57 14.80 0.30 2.37
C LYS A 57 16.17 1.00 2.17
N ASP A 58 17.01 0.46 1.29
CA ASP A 58 18.34 0.97 0.96
C ASP A 58 18.37 1.93 -0.23
N ALA A 59 17.20 2.24 -0.85
CA ALA A 59 17.13 3.20 -1.93
C ALA A 59 17.27 4.63 -1.40
N SER A 60 18.15 5.42 -2.00
CA SER A 60 18.39 6.82 -1.66
C SER A 60 18.97 7.57 -2.85
N ALA A 61 19.15 8.89 -2.69
CA ALA A 61 19.83 9.71 -3.71
C ALA A 61 21.28 9.25 -3.96
N GLU A 62 21.95 8.75 -2.91
CA GLU A 62 23.33 8.21 -2.98
C GLU A 62 23.37 6.76 -3.48
N ASN A 63 22.25 6.04 -3.38
CA ASN A 63 22.09 4.65 -3.85
C ASN A 63 20.83 4.51 -4.69
N PRO A 64 20.80 5.11 -5.89
CA PRO A 64 19.62 5.07 -6.75
C PRO A 64 19.37 3.66 -7.26
N LYS A 65 18.07 3.30 -7.36
CA LYS A 65 17.61 2.02 -7.89
C LYS A 65 16.85 2.23 -9.20
N PRO A 66 16.85 1.25 -10.10
CA PRO A 66 16.01 1.34 -11.30
C PRO A 66 14.53 1.48 -10.92
N THR A 67 13.82 2.30 -11.68
CA THR A 67 12.42 2.64 -11.41
C THR A 67 11.49 2.00 -12.42
N ILE A 68 10.38 1.44 -11.93
CA ILE A 68 9.30 0.87 -12.73
C ILE A 68 8.02 1.65 -12.43
N ILE A 69 7.29 2.02 -13.46
CA ILE A 69 5.95 2.60 -13.32
C ILE A 69 4.94 1.51 -13.66
N VAL A 70 3.99 1.27 -12.75
CA VAL A 70 2.88 0.34 -12.95
C VAL A 70 1.57 1.10 -12.92
N THR A 71 0.63 0.66 -13.75
CA THR A 71 -0.69 1.25 -13.85
C THR A 71 -1.76 0.19 -13.66
N HIS A 72 -2.91 0.59 -13.15
CA HIS A 72 -4.05 -0.29 -12.93
C HIS A 72 -4.97 -0.36 -14.16
N GLY A 73 -5.92 -1.30 -14.15
CA GLY A 73 -6.96 -1.41 -15.15
C GLY A 73 -8.16 -0.48 -14.89
N TYR A 74 -9.16 -0.57 -15.76
CA TYR A 74 -10.40 0.21 -15.68
C TYR A 74 -11.15 -0.01 -14.35
N LEU A 75 -11.68 1.05 -13.78
CA LEU A 75 -12.38 1.07 -12.48
C LEU A 75 -11.55 0.58 -11.27
N ASN A 76 -10.25 0.67 -11.34
CA ASN A 76 -9.33 0.31 -10.26
C ASN A 76 -8.54 1.53 -9.75
N SER A 77 -7.57 1.28 -8.90
CA SER A 77 -6.69 2.30 -8.34
C SER A 77 -5.26 1.75 -8.17
N ALA A 78 -4.33 2.60 -7.76
CA ALA A 78 -2.94 2.22 -7.55
C ALA A 78 -2.77 1.03 -6.60
N GLU A 79 -3.65 0.88 -5.62
CA GLU A 79 -3.64 -0.22 -4.64
C GLU A 79 -3.78 -1.61 -5.28
N MET A 80 -4.38 -1.70 -6.46
CA MET A 80 -4.51 -2.98 -7.18
C MET A 80 -3.15 -3.55 -7.64
N GLN A 81 -2.12 -2.74 -7.65
CA GLN A 81 -0.77 -3.14 -8.02
C GLN A 81 0.12 -3.48 -6.82
N ASP A 82 -0.41 -3.41 -5.60
CA ASP A 82 0.33 -3.60 -4.35
C ASP A 82 1.22 -4.85 -4.37
N LEU A 83 0.66 -6.01 -4.65
CA LEU A 83 1.41 -7.27 -4.61
C LEU A 83 2.56 -7.30 -5.61
N ASN A 84 2.31 -6.80 -6.82
CA ASN A 84 3.34 -6.72 -7.85
C ASN A 84 4.41 -5.69 -7.48
N ALA A 85 3.99 -4.53 -6.99
CA ALA A 85 4.88 -3.44 -6.60
C ALA A 85 5.79 -3.82 -5.42
N ILE A 86 5.23 -4.48 -4.40
CA ILE A 86 5.99 -4.96 -3.24
C ILE A 86 7.03 -6.00 -3.67
N GLU A 87 6.65 -6.97 -4.50
CA GLU A 87 7.57 -8.00 -4.97
C GLU A 87 8.70 -7.43 -5.84
N LEU A 88 8.39 -6.49 -6.73
CA LEU A 88 9.40 -5.80 -7.52
C LEU A 88 10.33 -4.95 -6.63
N SER A 89 9.78 -4.25 -5.65
CA SER A 89 10.56 -3.44 -4.72
C SER A 89 11.46 -4.31 -3.83
N ARG A 90 10.97 -5.46 -3.38
CA ARG A 90 11.79 -6.46 -2.70
C ARG A 90 13.02 -6.88 -3.52
N ARG A 91 12.90 -6.92 -4.83
CA ARG A 91 13.98 -7.28 -5.76
C ARG A 91 14.91 -6.12 -6.12
N GLY A 92 14.72 -4.96 -5.51
CA GLY A 92 15.61 -3.82 -5.64
C GLY A 92 15.14 -2.74 -6.61
N PHE A 93 13.87 -2.73 -7.03
CA PHE A 93 13.31 -1.68 -7.87
C PHE A 93 12.56 -0.65 -7.03
N VAL A 94 12.65 0.62 -7.44
CA VAL A 94 11.68 1.62 -7.00
C VAL A 94 10.46 1.50 -7.90
N VAL A 95 9.27 1.38 -7.33
CA VAL A 95 8.03 1.18 -8.09
C VAL A 95 7.06 2.31 -7.81
N LEU A 96 6.60 2.97 -8.85
CA LEU A 96 5.52 3.95 -8.77
C LEU A 96 4.23 3.31 -9.32
N ALA A 97 3.29 3.01 -8.43
CA ALA A 97 1.94 2.61 -8.81
C ALA A 97 1.08 3.87 -8.97
N LEU A 98 0.77 4.22 -10.18
CA LEU A 98 0.13 5.49 -10.53
C LEU A 98 -1.39 5.33 -10.64
N ASP A 99 -2.14 6.24 -10.01
CA ASP A 99 -3.57 6.38 -10.26
C ASP A 99 -3.78 7.01 -11.63
N GLN A 100 -4.56 6.34 -12.49
CA GLN A 100 -4.90 6.86 -13.81
C GLN A 100 -5.92 8.01 -13.70
N TYR A 101 -6.11 8.72 -14.80
CA TYR A 101 -7.05 9.84 -14.89
C TYR A 101 -8.42 9.47 -14.29
N ASP A 102 -8.91 10.33 -13.40
CA ASP A 102 -10.21 10.20 -12.71
C ASP A 102 -10.40 8.87 -11.95
N HIS A 103 -9.29 8.27 -11.49
CA HIS A 103 -9.29 7.05 -10.69
C HIS A 103 -8.47 7.25 -9.41
N GLY A 104 -8.78 6.45 -8.39
CA GLY A 104 -8.09 6.52 -7.10
C GLY A 104 -8.24 7.89 -6.44
N LEU A 105 -7.14 8.46 -5.99
CA LEU A 105 -7.09 9.81 -5.40
C LEU A 105 -6.69 10.91 -6.39
N ARG A 106 -6.55 10.57 -7.66
CA ARG A 106 -6.25 11.57 -8.69
C ARG A 106 -7.44 12.48 -8.92
N SER A 107 -7.25 13.78 -8.80
CA SER A 107 -8.28 14.74 -9.19
C SER A 107 -8.33 14.91 -10.72
N ALA A 108 -9.54 15.04 -11.26
CA ALA A 108 -9.71 15.50 -12.61
C ALA A 108 -9.20 16.94 -12.77
N PRO A 109 -8.76 17.32 -13.96
CA PRO A 109 -8.34 18.71 -14.22
C PRO A 109 -9.50 19.68 -14.10
#